data_5410617472d903b7ec7f18c38e0124de
#
_entry.id   5410617472d903b7ec7f18c38e0124de
#
_cell.length_a   1.000
_cell.length_b   1.000
_cell.length_c   1.000
_cell.angle_alpha   90.00
_cell.angle_beta   90.00
_cell.angle_gamma   90.00
#
_symmetry.space_group_name_H-M   'P 1'
#
loop_
_entity.id
_entity.type
_entity.pdbx_description
1 polymer ?
#
loop_
_entity_poly.entity_id
_entity_poly.type
_entity_poly.pdbx_seq_one_letter_code
_entity_poly.pdbx_strand_id
1 'polypeptide(L)'
;MKKIILTGASGFIGRHTIPFLLQSGYQVHAVFHNQKPILNNNDDLIWHHCDLLNTNEQKNLFETVKATHLLHFAWNVEHKTYLSSPDNRRWATAGLDMIKNFRENTGNRAILAGTCFEYDLECKKYSEETTPLQASSLYGKCKIHLYEMVKDYAYSKKLSYAWGRIFFLYGPYEQPTRLVPSIILSLLRNQTARCLRGNLIRDFLYVEDVASAFVALLESGISGPVNIASGNPIALKDVVNTIADKLNKRELVELEENSSASNEPSPLVADITRLKCEIGWRPAYDLNQGLEHTIDWWKNQRDVI
;
A
#
# COMPACT_ATOMS: atom_id res chain seq x y z
N MET A 1 8.08 1.49 26.42
CA MET A 1 8.11 1.71 24.96
C MET A 1 6.92 0.97 24.33
N LYS A 2 6.24 1.56 23.33
CA LYS A 2 5.11 0.91 22.63
C LYS A 2 5.66 -0.13 21.65
N LYS A 3 5.16 -1.37 21.73
CA LYS A 3 5.49 -2.42 20.76
C LYS A 3 4.48 -2.44 19.62
N ILE A 4 4.99 -2.55 18.38
CA ILE A 4 4.18 -2.73 17.20
C ILE A 4 4.60 -3.96 16.42
N ILE A 5 3.64 -4.78 15.98
CA ILE A 5 3.88 -5.78 14.94
C ILE A 5 3.61 -5.12 13.58
N LEU A 6 4.60 -5.16 12.69
CA LEU A 6 4.50 -4.72 11.31
C LEU A 6 4.55 -5.93 10.40
N THR A 7 3.43 -6.33 9.82
CA THR A 7 3.40 -7.42 8.84
C THR A 7 3.62 -6.88 7.42
N GLY A 8 4.21 -7.69 6.55
CA GLY A 8 4.63 -7.21 5.23
C GLY A 8 5.79 -6.21 5.29
N ALA A 9 6.56 -6.25 6.38
CA ALA A 9 7.66 -5.33 6.66
C ALA A 9 8.78 -5.37 5.60
N SER A 10 9.00 -6.52 4.96
CA SER A 10 9.95 -6.67 3.85
C SER A 10 9.40 -6.22 2.49
N GLY A 11 8.10 -5.97 2.42
CA GLY A 11 7.40 -5.56 1.19
C GLY A 11 7.61 -4.10 0.82
N PHE A 12 6.96 -3.68 -0.27
CA PHE A 12 7.10 -2.35 -0.87
C PHE A 12 6.75 -1.23 0.12
N ILE A 13 5.57 -1.25 0.75
CA ILE A 13 5.15 -0.23 1.72
C ILE A 13 5.84 -0.43 3.07
N GLY A 14 5.91 -1.68 3.54
CA GLY A 14 6.38 -1.98 4.91
C GLY A 14 7.80 -1.51 5.17
N ARG A 15 8.72 -1.68 4.22
CA ARG A 15 10.12 -1.22 4.37
C ARG A 15 10.26 0.28 4.53
N HIS A 16 9.42 1.06 3.84
CA HIS A 16 9.38 2.52 3.97
C HIS A 16 8.67 2.98 5.25
N THR A 17 7.87 2.11 5.88
CA THR A 17 7.16 2.42 7.13
C THR A 17 8.06 2.27 8.36
N ILE A 18 9.06 1.37 8.33
CA ILE A 18 9.96 1.12 9.46
C ILE A 18 10.62 2.40 9.99
N PRO A 19 11.25 3.26 9.18
CA PRO A 19 11.89 4.48 9.68
C PRO A 19 10.91 5.40 10.43
N PHE A 20 9.69 5.59 9.92
CA PHE A 20 8.69 6.42 10.56
C PHE A 20 8.22 5.86 11.91
N LEU A 21 8.05 4.53 12.01
CA LEU A 21 7.70 3.88 13.26
C LEU A 21 8.81 4.01 14.33
N LEU A 22 10.07 3.82 13.92
CA LEU A 22 11.22 4.00 14.81
C LEU A 22 11.32 5.45 15.29
N GLN A 23 11.14 6.43 14.38
CA GLN A 23 11.12 7.86 14.70
C GLN A 23 9.99 8.21 15.67
N SER A 24 8.84 7.54 15.56
CA SER A 24 7.70 7.68 16.49
C SER A 24 7.91 6.94 17.82
N GLY A 25 9.08 6.36 18.09
CA GLY A 25 9.44 5.73 19.36
C GLY A 25 8.84 4.34 19.57
N TYR A 26 8.47 3.64 18.50
CA TYR A 26 8.03 2.24 18.60
C TYR A 26 9.20 1.27 18.61
N GLN A 27 9.09 0.22 19.43
CA GLN A 27 9.83 -1.01 19.20
C GLN A 27 9.10 -1.80 18.10
N VAL A 28 9.75 -1.93 16.93
CA VAL A 28 9.16 -2.51 15.73
C VAL A 28 9.48 -4.00 15.64
N HIS A 29 8.47 -4.84 15.76
CA HIS A 29 8.52 -6.27 15.50
C HIS A 29 8.12 -6.51 14.05
N ALA A 30 9.12 -6.53 13.17
CA ALA A 30 8.97 -6.61 11.72
C ALA A 30 8.85 -8.06 11.26
N VAL A 31 7.76 -8.38 10.52
CA VAL A 31 7.50 -9.75 10.05
C VAL A 31 7.90 -9.90 8.59
N PHE A 32 8.67 -10.95 8.29
CA PHE A 32 9.04 -11.36 6.94
C PHE A 32 8.76 -12.86 6.73
N HIS A 33 8.54 -13.26 5.47
CA HIS A 33 8.32 -14.67 5.12
C HIS A 33 9.53 -15.25 4.35
N ASN A 34 9.90 -14.68 3.20
CA ASN A 34 10.95 -15.25 2.35
C ASN A 34 12.35 -14.75 2.72
N GLN A 35 12.60 -13.47 2.55
CA GLN A 35 13.92 -12.86 2.77
C GLN A 35 13.84 -11.73 3.77
N LYS A 36 14.71 -11.78 4.76
CA LYS A 36 14.95 -10.66 5.67
C LYS A 36 15.67 -9.56 4.91
N PRO A 37 15.14 -8.32 4.87
CA PRO A 37 15.86 -7.21 4.27
C PRO A 37 17.16 -6.92 5.02
N ILE A 38 18.18 -6.52 4.26
CA ILE A 38 19.42 -5.99 4.85
C ILE A 38 19.14 -4.53 5.22
N LEU A 39 18.91 -4.27 6.49
CA LEU A 39 18.77 -2.94 7.07
C LEU A 39 19.84 -2.74 8.14
N ASN A 40 20.21 -1.48 8.39
CA ASN A 40 21.14 -1.15 9.45
C ASN A 40 20.62 -1.67 10.80
N ASN A 41 21.53 -2.15 11.65
CA ASN A 41 21.18 -2.60 12.99
C ASN A 41 20.55 -1.45 13.77
N ASN A 42 19.41 -1.75 14.39
CA ASN A 42 18.72 -0.86 15.30
C ASN A 42 18.13 -1.73 16.42
N ASP A 43 18.41 -1.40 17.67
CA ASP A 43 17.99 -2.20 18.84
C ASP A 43 16.46 -2.25 18.98
N ASP A 44 15.76 -1.26 18.41
CA ASP A 44 14.31 -1.18 18.41
C ASP A 44 13.66 -1.83 17.18
N LEU A 45 14.44 -2.50 16.30
CA LEU A 45 13.96 -3.25 15.13
C LEU A 45 14.27 -4.74 15.27
N ILE A 46 13.24 -5.52 15.56
CA ILE A 46 13.33 -6.95 15.76
C ILE A 46 12.63 -7.69 14.63
N TRP A 47 13.35 -8.52 13.89
CA TRP A 47 12.82 -9.29 12.79
C TRP A 47 12.30 -10.66 13.22
N HIS A 48 11.10 -11.03 12.73
CA HIS A 48 10.47 -12.32 12.94
C HIS A 48 10.21 -13.01 11.61
N HIS A 49 10.71 -14.21 11.43
CA HIS A 49 10.26 -15.09 10.36
C HIS A 49 8.90 -15.68 10.73
N CYS A 50 7.89 -15.52 9.88
CA CYS A 50 6.57 -16.08 10.11
C CYS A 50 5.79 -16.20 8.78
N ASP A 51 5.30 -17.39 8.49
CA ASP A 51 4.25 -17.59 7.49
C ASP A 51 2.88 -17.23 8.14
N LEU A 52 2.35 -16.09 7.79
CA LEU A 52 1.07 -15.60 8.32
C LEU A 52 -0.14 -16.47 7.86
N LEU A 53 0.02 -17.32 6.86
CA LEU A 53 -0.99 -18.30 6.45
C LEU A 53 -0.90 -19.61 7.25
N ASN A 54 0.15 -19.78 8.06
CA ASN A 54 0.30 -20.87 9.03
C ASN A 54 -0.26 -20.41 10.39
N THR A 55 -1.39 -20.98 10.77
CA THR A 55 -2.12 -20.58 12.00
C THR A 55 -1.26 -20.73 13.27
N ASN A 56 -0.41 -21.75 13.35
CA ASN A 56 0.42 -21.98 14.53
C ASN A 56 1.56 -20.96 14.65
N GLU A 57 2.24 -20.65 13.53
CA GLU A 57 3.29 -19.63 13.49
C GLU A 57 2.71 -18.25 13.82
N GLN A 58 1.56 -17.93 13.21
CA GLN A 58 0.85 -16.68 13.46
C GLN A 58 0.49 -16.54 14.95
N LYS A 59 -0.13 -17.55 15.55
CA LYS A 59 -0.50 -17.56 16.97
C LYS A 59 0.72 -17.37 17.87
N ASN A 60 1.78 -18.14 17.64
CA ASN A 60 3.03 -18.05 18.41
C ASN A 60 3.67 -16.65 18.34
N LEU A 61 3.62 -16.00 17.17
CA LEU A 61 4.12 -14.63 17.01
C LEU A 61 3.41 -13.67 17.97
N PHE A 62 2.07 -13.68 18.02
CA PHE A 62 1.31 -12.76 18.86
C PHE A 62 1.47 -13.07 20.36
N GLU A 63 1.49 -14.35 20.73
CA GLU A 63 1.72 -14.80 22.12
C GLU A 63 3.11 -14.40 22.63
N THR A 64 4.12 -14.42 21.77
CA THR A 64 5.51 -14.10 22.12
C THR A 64 5.72 -12.59 22.21
N VAL A 65 5.28 -11.85 21.21
CA VAL A 65 5.58 -10.39 21.10
C VAL A 65 4.72 -9.57 22.04
N LYS A 66 3.43 -9.89 22.16
CA LYS A 66 2.44 -9.14 22.98
C LYS A 66 2.46 -7.65 22.68
N ALA A 67 2.36 -7.32 21.40
CA ALA A 67 2.35 -5.94 20.95
C ALA A 67 1.00 -5.26 21.24
N THR A 68 1.06 -3.95 21.53
CA THR A 68 -0.13 -3.14 21.74
C THR A 68 -0.67 -2.54 20.43
N HIS A 69 0.14 -2.50 19.38
CA HIS A 69 -0.19 -1.96 18.07
C HIS A 69 0.10 -2.97 16.96
N LEU A 70 -0.71 -2.93 15.90
CA LEU A 70 -0.54 -3.74 14.70
C LEU A 70 -0.70 -2.86 13.47
N LEU A 71 0.23 -2.99 12.52
CA LEU A 71 0.11 -2.43 11.19
C LEU A 71 0.27 -3.57 10.18
N HIS A 72 -0.81 -3.83 9.42
CA HIS A 72 -0.90 -5.00 8.55
C HIS A 72 -0.89 -4.62 7.08
N PHE A 73 0.26 -4.88 6.42
CA PHE A 73 0.43 -4.73 4.96
C PHE A 73 0.55 -6.06 4.22
N ALA A 74 0.78 -7.18 4.94
CA ALA A 74 1.00 -8.46 4.29
C ALA A 74 -0.21 -8.90 3.46
N TRP A 75 0.03 -9.14 2.18
CA TRP A 75 -0.91 -9.71 1.22
C TRP A 75 -0.14 -10.14 -0.03
N ASN A 76 -0.60 -11.17 -0.73
CA ASN A 76 0.00 -11.50 -2.02
C ASN A 76 -0.58 -10.57 -3.11
N VAL A 77 0.28 -9.68 -3.61
CA VAL A 77 -0.06 -8.69 -4.66
C VAL A 77 0.81 -8.87 -5.91
N GLU A 78 1.13 -10.12 -6.26
CA GLU A 78 1.89 -10.43 -7.47
C GLU A 78 1.22 -9.84 -8.70
N HIS A 79 1.97 -9.03 -9.44
CA HIS A 79 1.45 -8.30 -10.60
C HIS A 79 0.89 -9.27 -11.65
N LYS A 80 -0.24 -8.93 -12.25
CA LYS A 80 -1.04 -9.69 -13.23
C LYS A 80 -1.93 -10.78 -12.64
N THR A 81 -1.63 -11.37 -11.49
CA THR A 81 -2.37 -12.53 -10.96
C THR A 81 -3.22 -12.21 -9.73
N TYR A 82 -2.81 -11.24 -8.90
CA TYR A 82 -3.42 -10.99 -7.60
C TYR A 82 -4.93 -10.67 -7.64
N LEU A 83 -5.41 -10.00 -8.68
CA LEU A 83 -6.83 -9.61 -8.76
C LEU A 83 -7.78 -10.81 -8.78
N SER A 84 -7.36 -11.94 -9.38
CA SER A 84 -8.17 -13.16 -9.55
C SER A 84 -7.65 -14.35 -8.75
N SER A 85 -6.50 -14.25 -8.07
CA SER A 85 -5.89 -15.35 -7.34
C SER A 85 -6.81 -15.93 -6.27
N PRO A 86 -7.03 -17.24 -6.20
CA PRO A 86 -7.81 -17.90 -5.16
C PRO A 86 -7.20 -17.74 -3.77
N ASP A 87 -5.89 -17.47 -3.65
CA ASP A 87 -5.21 -17.22 -2.39
C ASP A 87 -5.76 -16.00 -1.63
N ASN A 88 -6.45 -15.09 -2.33
CA ASN A 88 -7.10 -13.96 -1.67
C ASN A 88 -8.07 -14.41 -0.56
N ARG A 89 -8.74 -15.57 -0.70
CA ARG A 89 -9.63 -16.12 0.33
C ARG A 89 -8.85 -16.54 1.58
N ARG A 90 -7.69 -17.19 1.38
CA ARG A 90 -6.81 -17.61 2.49
C ARG A 90 -6.30 -16.40 3.26
N TRP A 91 -5.88 -15.35 2.55
CA TRP A 91 -5.45 -14.09 3.16
C TRP A 91 -6.56 -13.40 3.95
N ALA A 92 -7.81 -13.42 3.47
CA ALA A 92 -8.93 -12.85 4.21
C ALA A 92 -9.18 -13.59 5.53
N THR A 93 -9.15 -14.93 5.51
CA THR A 93 -9.29 -15.75 6.72
C THR A 93 -8.13 -15.52 7.69
N ALA A 94 -6.91 -15.61 7.21
CA ALA A 94 -5.71 -15.39 8.03
C ALA A 94 -5.65 -13.97 8.63
N GLY A 95 -6.14 -12.97 7.88
CA GLY A 95 -6.24 -11.59 8.37
C GLY A 95 -7.19 -11.45 9.57
N LEU A 96 -8.34 -12.11 9.54
CA LEU A 96 -9.27 -12.12 10.69
C LEU A 96 -8.66 -12.85 11.89
N ASP A 97 -8.05 -14.01 11.66
CA ASP A 97 -7.43 -14.78 12.75
C ASP A 97 -6.28 -14.01 13.40
N MET A 98 -5.52 -13.27 12.60
CA MET A 98 -4.48 -12.36 13.08
C MET A 98 -5.04 -11.26 14.00
N ILE A 99 -6.16 -10.64 13.64
CA ILE A 99 -6.82 -9.63 14.48
C ILE A 99 -7.32 -10.23 15.80
N LYS A 100 -7.84 -11.46 15.77
CA LYS A 100 -8.23 -12.19 16.99
C LYS A 100 -7.01 -12.47 17.88
N ASN A 101 -5.97 -13.10 17.34
CA ASN A 101 -4.73 -13.36 18.06
C ASN A 101 -4.12 -12.07 18.62
N PHE A 102 -4.10 -10.99 17.85
CA PHE A 102 -3.63 -9.69 18.30
C PHE A 102 -4.42 -9.18 19.50
N ARG A 103 -5.76 -9.18 19.42
CA ARG A 103 -6.63 -8.66 20.51
C ARG A 103 -6.55 -9.50 21.77
N GLU A 104 -6.44 -10.83 21.64
CA GLU A 104 -6.30 -11.76 22.76
C GLU A 104 -4.96 -11.61 23.48
N ASN A 105 -3.93 -11.09 22.80
CA ASN A 105 -2.57 -10.91 23.32
C ASN A 105 -2.19 -9.43 23.49
N THR A 106 -2.99 -8.65 24.23
CA THR A 106 -2.76 -7.24 24.61
C THR A 106 -2.97 -6.19 23.51
N GLY A 107 -3.46 -6.57 22.32
CA GLY A 107 -3.69 -5.65 21.22
C GLY A 107 -4.74 -4.58 21.52
N ASN A 108 -4.39 -3.31 21.26
CA ASN A 108 -5.25 -2.16 21.53
C ASN A 108 -5.64 -1.41 20.27
N ARG A 109 -4.74 -1.31 19.28
CA ARG A 109 -4.97 -0.58 18.05
C ARG A 109 -4.39 -1.32 16.84
N ALA A 110 -5.24 -1.56 15.83
CA ALA A 110 -4.87 -2.24 14.59
C ALA A 110 -5.18 -1.37 13.37
N ILE A 111 -4.21 -1.21 12.49
CA ILE A 111 -4.40 -0.56 11.20
C ILE A 111 -4.13 -1.59 10.10
N LEU A 112 -5.07 -1.70 9.15
CA LEU A 112 -4.97 -2.65 8.05
C LEU A 112 -5.00 -1.93 6.70
N ALA A 113 -4.21 -2.43 5.77
CA ALA A 113 -4.22 -1.94 4.39
C ALA A 113 -5.40 -2.52 3.61
N GLY A 114 -6.28 -1.63 3.18
CA GLY A 114 -7.31 -1.85 2.18
C GLY A 114 -6.87 -1.38 0.79
N THR A 115 -7.83 -1.23 -0.12
CA THR A 115 -7.58 -0.86 -1.51
C THR A 115 -8.74 -0.06 -2.11
N CYS A 116 -8.45 0.83 -3.06
CA CYS A 116 -9.50 1.51 -3.84
C CYS A 116 -10.35 0.54 -4.67
N PHE A 117 -9.88 -0.68 -4.94
CA PHE A 117 -10.64 -1.73 -5.63
C PHE A 117 -11.76 -2.35 -4.78
N GLU A 118 -11.98 -1.88 -3.56
CA GLU A 118 -13.16 -2.20 -2.75
C GLU A 118 -14.38 -1.41 -3.19
N TYR A 119 -14.17 -0.22 -3.77
CA TYR A 119 -15.25 0.66 -4.20
C TYR A 119 -15.96 0.17 -5.46
N ASP A 120 -17.21 0.62 -5.62
CA ASP A 120 -17.87 0.61 -6.91
C ASP A 120 -17.15 1.58 -7.85
N LEU A 121 -16.45 1.02 -8.82
CA LEU A 121 -15.61 1.79 -9.74
C LEU A 121 -16.38 2.53 -10.82
N GLU A 122 -17.71 2.43 -10.88
CA GLU A 122 -18.57 3.23 -11.76
C GLU A 122 -18.84 4.63 -11.19
N CYS A 123 -18.48 4.87 -9.91
CA CYS A 123 -18.59 6.17 -9.28
C CYS A 123 -17.54 7.16 -9.81
N LYS A 124 -17.86 8.46 -9.76
CA LYS A 124 -16.95 9.52 -10.20
C LYS A 124 -16.06 10.08 -9.08
N LYS A 125 -16.47 9.90 -7.84
CA LYS A 125 -15.77 10.37 -6.64
C LYS A 125 -15.74 9.23 -5.63
N TYR A 126 -14.59 9.01 -5.02
CA TYR A 126 -14.35 7.89 -4.09
C TYR A 126 -14.18 8.40 -2.67
N SER A 127 -15.30 8.40 -1.94
CA SER A 127 -15.37 8.81 -0.53
C SER A 127 -15.67 7.61 0.36
N GLU A 128 -15.07 7.58 1.52
CA GLU A 128 -15.25 6.51 2.51
C GLU A 128 -16.69 6.38 3.01
N GLU A 129 -17.43 7.50 3.00
CA GLU A 129 -18.79 7.59 3.57
C GLU A 129 -19.88 7.30 2.54
N THR A 130 -19.68 7.75 1.28
CA THR A 130 -20.77 7.80 0.31
C THR A 130 -20.59 6.84 -0.86
N THR A 131 -19.37 6.38 -1.16
CA THR A 131 -19.13 5.45 -2.27
C THR A 131 -19.44 4.02 -1.84
N PRO A 132 -20.33 3.30 -2.54
CA PRO A 132 -20.64 1.91 -2.22
C PRO A 132 -19.39 1.01 -2.35
N LEU A 133 -19.36 -0.04 -1.53
CA LEU A 133 -18.37 -1.12 -1.64
C LEU A 133 -18.91 -2.22 -2.56
N GLN A 134 -18.45 -2.22 -3.81
CA GLN A 134 -18.89 -3.17 -4.84
C GLN A 134 -17.72 -3.55 -5.75
N ALA A 135 -16.84 -4.42 -5.22
CA ALA A 135 -15.67 -4.85 -5.97
C ALA A 135 -16.00 -5.76 -7.15
N SER A 136 -15.38 -5.51 -8.30
CA SER A 136 -15.45 -6.36 -9.49
C SER A 136 -14.51 -7.57 -9.40
N SER A 137 -13.34 -7.43 -8.76
CA SER A 137 -12.30 -8.47 -8.65
C SER A 137 -12.45 -9.34 -7.41
N LEU A 138 -11.92 -10.57 -7.45
CA LEU A 138 -11.86 -11.45 -6.27
C LEU A 138 -11.04 -10.82 -5.14
N TYR A 139 -9.93 -10.14 -5.47
CA TYR A 139 -9.11 -9.41 -4.52
C TYR A 139 -9.92 -8.36 -3.75
N GLY A 140 -10.61 -7.46 -4.47
CA GLY A 140 -11.45 -6.45 -3.83
C GLY A 140 -12.58 -7.05 -2.99
N LYS A 141 -13.25 -8.10 -3.48
CA LYS A 141 -14.28 -8.83 -2.72
C LYS A 141 -13.74 -9.42 -1.42
N CYS A 142 -12.56 -10.02 -1.45
CA CYS A 142 -11.91 -10.56 -0.25
C CYS A 142 -11.48 -9.46 0.73
N LYS A 143 -11.04 -8.30 0.22
CA LYS A 143 -10.72 -7.13 1.06
C LYS A 143 -11.97 -6.57 1.73
N ILE A 144 -13.09 -6.42 1.02
CA ILE A 144 -14.39 -6.02 1.61
C ILE A 144 -14.81 -7.01 2.70
N HIS A 145 -14.74 -8.31 2.38
CA HIS A 145 -15.14 -9.35 3.35
C HIS A 145 -14.30 -9.28 4.64
N LEU A 146 -12.98 -9.14 4.52
CA LEU A 146 -12.10 -8.97 5.67
C LEU A 146 -12.42 -7.68 6.44
N TYR A 147 -12.64 -6.56 5.72
CA TYR A 147 -13.02 -5.29 6.34
C TYR A 147 -14.27 -5.43 7.21
N GLU A 148 -15.35 -6.03 6.70
CA GLU A 148 -16.61 -6.20 7.44
C GLU A 148 -16.39 -7.12 8.66
N MET A 149 -15.69 -8.25 8.51
CA MET A 149 -15.39 -9.14 9.62
C MET A 149 -14.56 -8.45 10.71
N VAL A 150 -13.55 -7.66 10.33
CA VAL A 150 -12.71 -6.91 11.28
C VAL A 150 -13.52 -5.83 11.98
N LYS A 151 -14.36 -5.10 11.27
CA LYS A 151 -15.28 -4.09 11.82
C LYS A 151 -16.18 -4.66 12.90
N ASP A 152 -16.86 -5.77 12.61
CA ASP A 152 -17.78 -6.43 13.55
C ASP A 152 -17.04 -6.98 14.77
N TYR A 153 -15.89 -7.63 14.56
CA TYR A 153 -15.06 -8.13 15.64
C TYR A 153 -14.53 -6.99 16.52
N ALA A 154 -14.00 -5.95 15.91
CA ALA A 154 -13.45 -4.79 16.62
C ALA A 154 -14.52 -4.09 17.47
N TYR A 155 -15.75 -3.94 16.92
CA TYR A 155 -16.87 -3.42 17.68
C TYR A 155 -17.19 -4.31 18.90
N SER A 156 -17.31 -5.62 18.70
CA SER A 156 -17.65 -6.58 19.78
C SER A 156 -16.59 -6.65 20.89
N LYS A 157 -15.30 -6.47 20.54
CA LYS A 157 -14.16 -6.57 21.46
C LYS A 157 -13.61 -5.22 21.91
N LYS A 158 -14.22 -4.11 21.53
CA LYS A 158 -13.75 -2.74 21.80
C LYS A 158 -12.28 -2.56 21.37
N LEU A 159 -11.92 -3.08 20.21
CA LEU A 159 -10.62 -2.90 19.59
C LEU A 159 -10.63 -1.62 18.76
N SER A 160 -9.68 -0.72 18.99
CA SER A 160 -9.49 0.41 18.09
C SER A 160 -8.92 -0.08 16.75
N TYR A 161 -9.58 0.25 15.63
CA TYR A 161 -9.08 -0.12 14.31
C TYR A 161 -9.29 0.99 13.28
N ALA A 162 -8.42 1.01 12.26
CA ALA A 162 -8.68 1.77 11.05
C ALA A 162 -8.28 0.95 9.80
N TRP A 163 -8.86 1.35 8.67
CA TRP A 163 -8.74 0.64 7.39
C TRP A 163 -8.27 1.61 6.30
N GLY A 164 -6.99 1.57 5.95
CA GLY A 164 -6.39 2.48 4.97
C GLY A 164 -6.61 1.98 3.54
N ARG A 165 -7.55 2.56 2.77
CA ARG A 165 -7.78 2.24 1.36
C ARG A 165 -6.74 2.92 0.48
N ILE A 166 -5.75 2.15 0.05
CA ILE A 166 -4.64 2.63 -0.78
C ILE A 166 -5.13 2.79 -2.22
N PHE A 167 -4.81 3.94 -2.83
CA PHE A 167 -4.97 4.20 -4.26
C PHE A 167 -3.69 3.80 -5.01
N PHE A 168 -3.28 4.54 -6.05
CA PHE A 168 -2.07 4.19 -6.77
C PHE A 168 -0.85 4.75 -6.06
N LEU A 169 0.21 3.97 -6.01
CA LEU A 169 1.44 4.39 -5.37
C LEU A 169 2.63 3.99 -6.24
N TYR A 170 3.74 4.69 -6.05
CA TYR A 170 4.98 4.47 -6.77
C TYR A 170 6.18 4.82 -5.89
N GLY A 171 7.36 4.30 -6.23
CA GLY A 171 8.60 4.62 -5.51
C GLY A 171 9.67 3.55 -5.59
N PRO A 172 10.77 3.74 -4.82
CA PRO A 172 11.83 2.75 -4.67
C PRO A 172 11.29 1.38 -4.20
N TYR A 173 11.85 0.30 -4.77
CA TYR A 173 11.47 -1.09 -4.48
C TYR A 173 10.08 -1.52 -5.03
N GLU A 174 9.42 -0.71 -5.84
CA GLU A 174 8.24 -1.16 -6.56
C GLU A 174 8.60 -2.29 -7.55
N GLN A 175 7.66 -3.20 -7.81
CA GLN A 175 7.90 -4.30 -8.77
C GLN A 175 8.21 -3.74 -10.16
N PRO A 176 9.28 -4.22 -10.84
CA PRO A 176 9.73 -3.71 -12.15
C PRO A 176 8.68 -3.72 -13.26
N THR A 177 7.65 -4.56 -13.12
CA THR A 177 6.57 -4.72 -14.10
C THR A 177 5.41 -3.74 -13.92
N ARG A 178 5.43 -2.89 -12.88
CA ARG A 178 4.45 -1.82 -12.68
C ARG A 178 4.75 -0.62 -13.58
N LEU A 179 3.78 0.26 -13.77
CA LEU A 179 3.87 1.35 -14.75
C LEU A 179 5.13 2.21 -14.55
N VAL A 180 5.28 2.83 -13.38
CA VAL A 180 6.39 3.78 -13.14
C VAL A 180 7.76 3.13 -13.30
N PRO A 181 8.08 2.00 -12.61
CA PRO A 181 9.38 1.36 -12.81
C PRO A 181 9.57 0.80 -14.22
N SER A 182 8.55 0.28 -14.89
CA SER A 182 8.70 -0.26 -16.24
C SER A 182 9.08 0.83 -17.26
N ILE A 183 8.49 2.02 -17.15
CA ILE A 183 8.85 3.17 -17.99
C ILE A 183 10.28 3.63 -17.67
N ILE A 184 10.62 3.80 -16.41
CA ILE A 184 11.97 4.21 -16.00
C ILE A 184 13.03 3.23 -16.54
N LEU A 185 12.83 1.93 -16.35
CA LEU A 185 13.77 0.89 -16.77
C LEU A 185 13.89 0.81 -18.29
N SER A 186 12.81 0.92 -19.05
CA SER A 186 12.85 0.95 -20.51
C SER A 186 13.70 2.13 -20.98
N LEU A 187 13.45 3.32 -20.44
CA LEU A 187 14.18 4.52 -20.83
C LEU A 187 15.66 4.47 -20.40
N LEU A 188 15.97 3.96 -19.19
CA LEU A 188 17.37 3.79 -18.77
C LEU A 188 18.17 2.86 -19.71
N ARG A 189 17.51 1.82 -20.24
CA ARG A 189 18.08 0.87 -21.21
C ARG A 189 18.09 1.37 -22.66
N ASN A 190 17.71 2.61 -22.92
CA ASN A 190 17.50 3.15 -24.26
C ASN A 190 16.51 2.33 -25.11
N GLN A 191 15.47 1.80 -24.48
CA GLN A 191 14.40 1.05 -25.11
C GLN A 191 13.11 1.86 -25.15
N THR A 192 12.23 1.54 -26.09
CA THR A 192 10.91 2.16 -26.20
C THR A 192 10.08 1.92 -24.94
N ALA A 193 9.59 2.99 -24.33
CA ALA A 193 8.67 2.98 -23.22
C ALA A 193 7.24 3.13 -23.70
N ARG A 194 6.40 2.10 -23.53
CA ARG A 194 5.03 2.06 -24.02
C ARG A 194 4.01 2.32 -22.93
N CYS A 195 3.04 3.18 -23.18
CA CYS A 195 1.90 3.41 -22.35
C CYS A 195 0.60 3.28 -23.16
N LEU A 196 -0.07 2.14 -23.01
CA LEU A 196 -1.24 1.76 -23.82
C LEU A 196 -2.56 2.46 -23.42
N ARG A 197 -2.59 3.22 -22.32
CA ARG A 197 -3.81 3.82 -21.75
C ARG A 197 -3.52 5.22 -21.21
N GLY A 198 -2.83 6.01 -22.00
CA GLY A 198 -2.32 7.32 -21.60
C GLY A 198 -3.35 8.28 -21.01
N ASN A 199 -4.61 8.20 -21.44
CA ASN A 199 -5.68 9.10 -20.99
C ASN A 199 -6.37 8.68 -19.68
N LEU A 200 -6.06 7.51 -19.11
CA LEU A 200 -6.61 7.12 -17.80
C LEU A 200 -6.11 8.05 -16.70
N ILE A 201 -7.04 8.58 -15.92
CA ILE A 201 -6.74 9.47 -14.80
C ILE A 201 -6.67 8.65 -13.52
N ARG A 202 -5.58 8.79 -12.75
CA ARG A 202 -5.32 8.10 -11.50
C ARG A 202 -4.86 9.09 -10.43
N ASP A 203 -4.90 8.63 -9.18
CA ASP A 203 -4.40 9.33 -8.01
C ASP A 203 -3.13 8.62 -7.54
N PHE A 204 -1.96 9.22 -7.83
CA PHE A 204 -0.66 8.66 -7.46
C PHE A 204 -0.11 9.31 -6.19
N LEU A 205 0.39 8.48 -5.27
CA LEU A 205 1.06 8.92 -4.07
C LEU A 205 2.44 8.26 -3.96
N TYR A 206 3.46 9.03 -3.57
CA TYR A 206 4.81 8.51 -3.35
C TYR A 206 4.83 7.55 -2.16
N VAL A 207 5.59 6.47 -2.23
CA VAL A 207 5.53 5.37 -1.25
C VAL A 207 5.89 5.78 0.18
N GLU A 208 6.81 6.74 0.35
CA GLU A 208 7.15 7.26 1.68
C GLU A 208 6.00 8.06 2.27
N ASP A 209 5.25 8.77 1.44
CA ASP A 209 4.03 9.46 1.85
C ASP A 209 2.92 8.46 2.21
N VAL A 210 2.80 7.35 1.48
CA VAL A 210 1.89 6.25 1.89
C VAL A 210 2.29 5.73 3.27
N ALA A 211 3.57 5.48 3.49
CA ALA A 211 4.10 4.98 4.76
C ALA A 211 3.83 5.95 5.93
N SER A 212 4.14 7.25 5.72
CA SER A 212 3.91 8.29 6.73
C SER A 212 2.42 8.49 7.02
N ALA A 213 1.53 8.39 6.00
CA ALA A 213 0.09 8.45 6.18
C ALA A 213 -0.45 7.32 7.07
N PHE A 214 0.07 6.10 6.88
CA PHE A 214 -0.30 4.97 7.73
C PHE A 214 0.19 5.13 9.17
N VAL A 215 1.37 5.72 9.40
CA VAL A 215 1.86 6.00 10.74
C VAL A 215 1.05 7.13 11.39
N ALA A 216 0.71 8.19 10.65
CA ALA A 216 -0.19 9.23 11.13
C ALA A 216 -1.58 8.67 11.50
N LEU A 217 -2.13 7.77 10.67
CA LEU A 217 -3.39 7.08 10.95
C LEU A 217 -3.28 6.19 12.21
N LEU A 218 -2.14 5.50 12.40
CA LEU A 218 -1.89 4.67 13.57
C LEU A 218 -1.89 5.50 14.85
N GLU A 219 -1.29 6.67 14.84
CA GLU A 219 -1.17 7.56 16.00
C GLU A 219 -2.41 8.44 16.24
N SER A 220 -3.26 8.59 15.22
CA SER A 220 -4.53 9.30 15.38
C SER A 220 -5.54 8.47 16.19
N GLY A 221 -6.56 9.12 16.73
CA GLY A 221 -7.71 8.45 17.35
C GLY A 221 -8.77 7.99 16.34
N ILE A 222 -8.54 8.19 15.03
CA ILE A 222 -9.53 7.97 13.98
C ILE A 222 -9.74 6.47 13.76
N SER A 223 -11.01 6.07 13.67
CA SER A 223 -11.43 4.68 13.42
C SER A 223 -12.17 4.55 12.10
N GLY A 224 -12.25 3.31 11.59
CA GLY A 224 -12.93 2.99 10.33
C GLY A 224 -12.10 3.26 9.08
N PRO A 225 -12.75 3.39 7.90
CA PRO A 225 -12.04 3.52 6.63
C PRO A 225 -11.47 4.92 6.43
N VAL A 226 -10.26 4.99 5.84
CA VAL A 226 -9.58 6.22 5.43
C VAL A 226 -8.90 5.99 4.09
N ASN A 227 -9.13 6.87 3.12
CA ASN A 227 -8.44 6.85 1.84
C ASN A 227 -6.99 7.31 2.00
N ILE A 228 -6.06 6.52 1.50
CA ILE A 228 -4.62 6.82 1.48
C ILE A 228 -4.24 7.15 0.04
N ALA A 229 -4.17 8.44 -0.26
CA ALA A 229 -4.04 8.98 -1.60
C ALA A 229 -3.56 10.45 -1.58
N SER A 230 -3.23 11.00 -2.73
CA SER A 230 -2.86 12.41 -2.89
C SER A 230 -4.08 13.35 -3.02
N GLY A 231 -5.20 12.83 -3.53
CA GLY A 231 -6.38 13.61 -3.93
C GLY A 231 -6.19 14.36 -5.25
N ASN A 232 -5.06 14.19 -5.93
CA ASN A 232 -4.71 14.91 -7.15
C ASN A 232 -4.86 14.02 -8.39
N PRO A 233 -5.76 14.37 -9.33
CA PRO A 233 -5.91 13.63 -10.58
C PRO A 233 -4.71 13.87 -11.50
N ILE A 234 -4.15 12.80 -12.09
CA ILE A 234 -3.15 12.88 -13.12
C ILE A 234 -3.38 11.83 -14.22
N ALA A 235 -3.20 12.19 -15.48
CA ALA A 235 -3.26 11.23 -16.58
C ALA A 235 -1.97 10.38 -16.63
N LEU A 236 -2.09 9.11 -16.99
CA LEU A 236 -0.92 8.21 -17.07
C LEU A 236 0.12 8.74 -18.05
N LYS A 237 -0.31 9.34 -19.18
CA LYS A 237 0.60 9.97 -20.15
C LYS A 237 1.43 11.09 -19.54
N ASP A 238 0.88 11.87 -18.60
CA ASP A 238 1.60 12.96 -17.98
C ASP A 238 2.67 12.45 -17.01
N VAL A 239 2.38 11.35 -16.28
CA VAL A 239 3.39 10.65 -15.47
C VAL A 239 4.53 10.14 -16.36
N VAL A 240 4.20 9.47 -17.48
CA VAL A 240 5.19 8.93 -18.43
C VAL A 240 6.04 10.02 -19.04
N ASN A 241 5.40 11.12 -19.50
CA ASN A 241 6.09 12.27 -20.06
C ASN A 241 7.05 12.92 -19.04
N THR A 242 6.60 13.08 -17.79
CA THR A 242 7.46 13.64 -16.72
C THR A 242 8.70 12.78 -16.49
N ILE A 243 8.57 11.44 -16.49
CA ILE A 243 9.72 10.53 -16.39
C ILE A 243 10.65 10.70 -17.59
N ALA A 244 10.09 10.76 -18.79
CA ALA A 244 10.87 10.89 -20.02
C ALA A 244 11.62 12.23 -20.10
N ASP A 245 10.99 13.33 -19.69
CA ASP A 245 11.62 14.66 -19.63
C ASP A 245 12.78 14.68 -18.64
N LYS A 246 12.61 14.06 -17.43
CA LYS A 246 13.70 13.95 -16.43
C LYS A 246 14.88 13.09 -16.91
N LEU A 247 14.65 12.17 -17.83
CA LEU A 247 15.70 11.32 -18.42
C LEU A 247 16.21 11.85 -19.76
N ASN A 248 15.63 12.94 -20.32
CA ASN A 248 15.94 13.48 -21.65
C ASN A 248 15.76 12.44 -22.76
N LYS A 249 14.65 11.65 -22.70
CA LYS A 249 14.39 10.52 -23.62
C LYS A 249 12.94 10.50 -24.13
N ARG A 250 12.39 11.68 -24.39
CA ARG A 250 10.99 11.81 -24.82
C ARG A 250 10.73 11.13 -26.17
N GLU A 251 11.73 11.08 -27.04
CA GLU A 251 11.70 10.41 -28.33
C GLU A 251 11.51 8.89 -28.27
N LEU A 252 11.78 8.29 -27.09
CA LEU A 252 11.58 6.86 -26.85
C LEU A 252 10.20 6.52 -26.27
N VAL A 253 9.31 7.49 -26.11
CA VAL A 253 7.98 7.25 -25.55
C VAL A 253 6.95 7.00 -26.66
N GLU A 254 6.25 5.88 -26.56
CA GLU A 254 5.09 5.54 -27.38
C GLU A 254 3.81 5.60 -26.50
N LEU A 255 2.92 6.53 -26.84
CA LEU A 255 1.63 6.70 -26.15
C LEU A 255 0.51 6.23 -27.05
N GLU A 256 -0.31 5.29 -26.56
CA GLU A 256 -1.59 4.98 -27.17
C GLU A 256 -2.70 5.64 -26.33
N GLU A 257 -3.37 6.62 -26.91
CA GLU A 257 -4.41 7.39 -26.21
C GLU A 257 -5.72 6.62 -26.05
N ASN A 258 -6.06 5.79 -27.00
CA ASN A 258 -7.33 5.06 -27.08
C ASN A 258 -7.10 3.59 -27.39
N SER A 259 -6.81 2.76 -26.39
CA SER A 259 -7.09 1.34 -26.55
C SER A 259 -8.61 1.15 -26.37
N SER A 260 -9.31 0.88 -27.45
CA SER A 260 -10.76 0.64 -27.52
C SER A 260 -11.28 -0.55 -26.70
N ALA A 261 -10.45 -1.13 -25.85
CA ALA A 261 -10.70 -2.36 -25.11
C ALA A 261 -10.66 -2.24 -23.59
N SER A 262 -10.53 -1.05 -23.00
CA SER A 262 -10.50 -0.98 -21.54
C SER A 262 -11.81 -0.46 -20.94
N ASN A 263 -12.54 -1.36 -20.28
CA ASN A 263 -13.62 -1.01 -19.34
C ASN A 263 -13.05 -0.52 -17.99
N GLU A 264 -11.80 -0.03 -17.96
CA GLU A 264 -11.24 0.51 -16.73
C GLU A 264 -11.85 1.85 -16.40
N PRO A 265 -12.35 2.01 -15.17
CA PRO A 265 -12.97 3.27 -14.75
C PRO A 265 -11.96 4.41 -14.73
N SER A 266 -12.43 5.60 -15.12
CA SER A 266 -11.66 6.84 -15.08
C SER A 266 -12.63 8.04 -14.95
N PRO A 267 -12.34 9.02 -14.07
CA PRO A 267 -11.18 9.12 -13.18
C PRO A 267 -11.27 8.18 -11.96
N LEU A 268 -10.12 7.76 -11.41
CA LEU A 268 -10.03 7.03 -10.16
C LEU A 268 -9.20 7.84 -9.16
N VAL A 269 -9.87 8.75 -8.44
CA VAL A 269 -9.27 9.77 -7.57
C VAL A 269 -10.01 9.82 -6.24
N ALA A 270 -9.26 9.82 -5.13
CA ALA A 270 -9.82 9.79 -3.79
C ALA A 270 -10.38 11.15 -3.32
N ASP A 271 -11.42 11.10 -2.53
CA ASP A 271 -11.67 12.14 -1.53
C ASP A 271 -10.75 11.88 -0.34
N ILE A 272 -9.91 12.84 -0.01
CA ILE A 272 -8.95 12.75 1.10
C ILE A 272 -9.32 13.63 2.29
N THR A 273 -10.59 14.03 2.39
CA THR A 273 -11.05 14.94 3.45
C THR A 273 -10.75 14.38 4.83
N ARG A 274 -10.99 13.08 5.08
CA ARG A 274 -10.67 12.44 6.35
C ARG A 274 -9.17 12.43 6.64
N LEU A 275 -8.35 12.06 5.66
CA LEU A 275 -6.89 12.03 5.81
C LEU A 275 -6.33 13.43 6.10
N LYS A 276 -6.85 14.45 5.40
CA LYS A 276 -6.36 15.83 5.48
C LYS A 276 -6.90 16.59 6.69
N CYS A 277 -8.21 16.46 6.99
CA CYS A 277 -8.88 17.31 7.98
C CYS A 277 -9.01 16.63 9.35
N GLU A 278 -9.27 15.31 9.40
CA GLU A 278 -9.44 14.62 10.68
C GLU A 278 -8.10 14.13 11.24
N ILE A 279 -7.16 13.67 10.37
CA ILE A 279 -5.85 13.18 10.78
C ILE A 279 -4.79 14.31 10.74
N GLY A 280 -5.01 15.34 9.93
CA GLY A 280 -4.08 16.45 9.78
C GLY A 280 -2.86 16.12 8.90
N TRP A 281 -2.90 15.00 8.18
CA TRP A 281 -1.78 14.56 7.34
C TRP A 281 -1.79 15.24 5.95
N ARG A 282 -0.60 15.50 5.43
CA ARG A 282 -0.37 15.99 4.07
C ARG A 282 0.85 15.31 3.47
N PRO A 283 0.90 15.08 2.15
CA PRO A 283 2.09 14.54 1.50
C PRO A 283 3.28 15.51 1.65
N ALA A 284 4.46 14.95 1.86
CA ALA A 284 5.72 15.69 1.91
C ALA A 284 6.32 15.89 0.52
N TYR A 285 5.96 15.05 -0.44
CA TYR A 285 6.47 15.06 -1.80
C TYR A 285 5.37 15.38 -2.82
N ASP A 286 5.68 16.25 -3.76
CA ASP A 286 4.89 16.33 -4.98
C ASP A 286 5.28 15.21 -5.97
N LEU A 287 4.53 15.08 -7.07
CA LEU A 287 4.79 14.05 -8.08
C LEU A 287 6.20 14.16 -8.67
N ASN A 288 6.67 15.39 -8.94
CA ASN A 288 7.99 15.62 -9.56
C ASN A 288 9.13 15.19 -8.66
N GLN A 289 9.06 15.50 -7.37
CA GLN A 289 10.04 15.10 -6.36
C GLN A 289 10.05 13.59 -6.16
N GLY A 290 8.87 12.97 -6.01
CA GLY A 290 8.76 11.53 -5.84
C GLY A 290 9.26 10.74 -7.06
N LEU A 291 8.99 11.23 -8.29
CA LEU A 291 9.51 10.62 -9.51
C LEU A 291 11.04 10.76 -9.61
N GLU A 292 11.59 11.90 -9.22
CA GLU A 292 13.05 12.11 -9.20
C GLU A 292 13.75 11.12 -8.26
N HIS A 293 13.28 11.01 -7.02
CA HIS A 293 13.80 10.02 -6.06
C HIS A 293 13.68 8.58 -6.59
N THR A 294 12.56 8.26 -7.24
CA THR A 294 12.34 6.94 -7.83
C THR A 294 13.31 6.65 -8.97
N ILE A 295 13.53 7.62 -9.88
CA ILE A 295 14.47 7.50 -10.99
C ILE A 295 15.89 7.32 -10.47
N ASP A 296 16.31 8.14 -9.49
CA ASP A 296 17.66 8.07 -8.95
C ASP A 296 17.91 6.75 -8.21
N TRP A 297 16.90 6.24 -7.53
CA TRP A 297 16.98 4.90 -6.93
C TRP A 297 17.21 3.82 -8.00
N TRP A 298 16.44 3.83 -9.11
CA TRP A 298 16.58 2.85 -10.18
C TRP A 298 17.93 2.96 -10.91
N LYS A 299 18.47 4.18 -11.14
CA LYS A 299 19.82 4.38 -11.69
C LYS A 299 20.91 3.70 -10.86
N ASN A 300 20.71 3.61 -9.55
CA ASN A 300 21.69 3.01 -8.64
C ASN A 300 21.56 1.48 -8.48
N GLN A 301 20.56 0.85 -9.09
CA GLN A 301 20.38 -0.61 -9.09
C GLN A 301 21.20 -1.26 -10.21
N ARG A 302 22.48 -1.60 -9.94
CA ARG A 302 23.45 -2.11 -10.95
C ARG A 302 23.01 -3.38 -11.67
N ASP A 303 22.21 -4.25 -11.00
CA ASP A 303 21.78 -5.55 -11.52
C ASP A 303 20.52 -5.45 -12.40
N VAL A 304 19.93 -4.30 -12.57
CA VAL A 304 18.64 -4.09 -13.24
C VAL A 304 18.78 -3.24 -14.51
N ILE A 305 19.89 -2.57 -14.72
CA ILE A 305 20.27 -1.80 -15.92
C ILE A 305 21.24 -2.61 -16.77
#